data_9c6ad154bb6fd0d321802f9f409530ae
#
_entry.id   9c6ad154bb6fd0d321802f9f409530ae
#
_cell.length_a   1.000
_cell.length_b   1.000
_cell.length_c   1.000
_cell.angle_alpha   90.00
_cell.angle_beta   90.00
_cell.angle_gamma   90.00
#
_symmetry.space_group_name_H-M   'P 1'
#
loop_
_entity.id
_entity.type
_entity.pdbx_description
1 polymer ?
#
loop_
_entity_poly.entity_id
_entity_poly.type
_entity_poly.pdbx_seq_one_letter_code
_entity_poly.pdbx_strand_id
1 'polypeptide(L)'
;MIIKENMDEILRYLEDSSNFSGGHCDRVYIPESEEDVVEIINTCNSKNIPLTISGGGTGTVGGRIPTQGSVISIERLNRIIDINQDKSICEAGLVINQFLSESEKINRFYPPFPTERSAFIGGNTSTNASGEYSFRFGPTRSYILKIRMVTGGGRLIEIPRNRYFADENGVIKTDFIEVKKPSYTTPKIKCSAGYFSAPGMDLIDLVIGSEGTLGVITYVEAMLVEKLPDRFIMIFFLPSEERMFEFLYEVKKDFIRDMYTLEFFDESSLSFLKSDFSEIPEKTCAFYIESVNTIELMEKWLELSEKYQTKDVWVGNDPKNYQRLIDFRHRLPENINAYFRKLKITKISLDIAVPEENFRQLVNFYRKFSNESGIRTVLFGHIGENHLHFNLFPVDEREKTLARQIYVSCVEKALSLGGTIS
;
A
#
# COMPACT_ATOMS: atom_id res chain seq x y z
N MET A 1 27.85 13.11 6.37
CA MET A 1 27.04 13.46 5.15
C MET A 1 27.79 13.12 3.88
N ILE A 2 27.18 12.41 2.91
CA ILE A 2 27.72 12.09 1.58
C ILE A 2 26.99 12.95 0.55
N ILE A 3 27.71 13.44 -0.46
CA ILE A 3 27.13 14.23 -1.57
C ILE A 3 27.52 13.55 -2.88
N LYS A 4 26.55 13.35 -3.77
CA LYS A 4 26.73 12.81 -5.12
C LYS A 4 26.32 13.84 -6.16
N GLU A 5 27.19 14.07 -7.13
CA GLU A 5 27.01 15.03 -8.22
C GLU A 5 27.28 14.39 -9.59
N ASN A 6 27.90 13.20 -9.61
CA ASN A 6 28.13 12.47 -10.85
C ASN A 6 26.81 11.81 -11.33
N MET A 7 26.49 11.97 -12.60
CA MET A 7 25.26 11.45 -13.20
C MET A 7 25.10 9.94 -12.98
N ASP A 8 26.16 9.15 -13.15
CA ASP A 8 26.10 7.69 -12.95
C ASP A 8 25.71 7.29 -11.52
N GLU A 9 26.06 8.11 -10.53
CA GLU A 9 25.72 7.88 -9.13
C GLU A 9 24.32 8.39 -8.77
N ILE A 10 23.81 9.36 -9.54
CA ILE A 10 22.50 10.00 -9.32
C ILE A 10 21.35 9.18 -9.93
N LEU A 11 21.58 8.47 -11.05
CA LEU A 11 20.55 7.81 -11.86
C LEU A 11 19.51 7.02 -11.04
N ARG A 12 19.96 6.26 -10.06
CA ARG A 12 19.07 5.43 -9.22
C ARG A 12 18.06 6.24 -8.35
N TYR A 13 18.27 7.55 -8.21
CA TYR A 13 17.37 8.44 -7.47
C TYR A 13 16.38 9.19 -8.38
N LEU A 14 16.52 9.03 -9.70
CA LEU A 14 15.70 9.66 -10.72
C LEU A 14 14.52 8.78 -11.16
N GLU A 15 14.38 7.60 -10.56
CA GLU A 15 13.37 6.61 -10.91
C GLU A 15 12.78 5.94 -9.65
N ASP A 16 11.61 5.32 -9.79
CA ASP A 16 10.98 4.46 -8.81
C ASP A 16 10.20 3.33 -9.52
N SER A 17 9.39 2.57 -8.79
CA SER A 17 8.62 1.47 -9.37
C SER A 17 7.42 1.92 -10.21
N SER A 18 7.16 3.23 -10.37
CA SER A 18 6.11 3.75 -11.27
C SER A 18 6.46 3.64 -12.74
N ASN A 19 7.74 3.45 -13.07
CA ASN A 19 8.32 3.57 -14.42
C ASN A 19 8.11 4.99 -15.02
N PHE A 20 7.90 6.00 -14.20
CA PHE A 20 7.85 7.38 -14.65
C PHE A 20 9.26 7.82 -15.06
N SER A 21 9.40 8.40 -16.25
CA SER A 21 10.67 8.86 -16.81
C SER A 21 10.79 10.38 -16.77
N GLY A 22 12.03 10.90 -16.82
CA GLY A 22 12.28 12.33 -16.90
C GLY A 22 12.64 12.97 -15.57
N GLY A 23 13.01 12.17 -14.56
CA GLY A 23 13.59 12.69 -13.33
C GLY A 23 14.89 13.44 -13.58
N HIS A 24 15.09 14.56 -12.87
CA HIS A 24 16.31 15.37 -12.95
C HIS A 24 16.63 16.02 -11.61
N CYS A 25 17.89 15.96 -11.19
CA CYS A 25 18.41 16.73 -10.07
C CYS A 25 19.90 17.06 -10.29
N ASP A 26 20.38 18.10 -9.62
CA ASP A 26 21.77 18.54 -9.69
C ASP A 26 22.69 17.74 -8.76
N ARG A 27 22.14 17.29 -7.63
CA ARG A 27 22.88 16.51 -6.62
C ARG A 27 21.98 15.70 -5.71
N VAL A 28 22.57 14.70 -5.07
CA VAL A 28 21.95 13.90 -4.03
C VAL A 28 22.72 14.03 -2.73
N TYR A 29 22.02 14.43 -1.68
CA TYR A 29 22.51 14.44 -0.31
C TYR A 29 22.12 13.15 0.40
N ILE A 30 23.06 12.55 1.11
CA ILE A 30 22.84 11.34 1.92
C ILE A 30 23.31 11.65 3.34
N PRO A 31 22.40 12.11 4.21
CA PRO A 31 22.70 12.40 5.61
C PRO A 31 23.03 11.12 6.38
N GLU A 32 23.88 11.24 7.40
CA GLU A 32 24.25 10.20 8.35
C GLU A 32 23.78 10.51 9.76
N SER A 33 23.23 11.73 9.97
CA SER A 33 22.63 12.17 11.24
C SER A 33 21.48 13.14 10.99
N GLU A 34 20.73 13.47 12.06
CA GLU A 34 19.66 14.49 12.02
C GLU A 34 20.23 15.89 11.82
N GLU A 35 21.43 16.16 12.35
CA GLU A 35 22.14 17.42 12.17
C GLU A 35 22.47 17.63 10.67
N ASP A 36 22.90 16.58 9.97
CA ASP A 36 23.10 16.64 8.52
C ASP A 36 21.79 17.00 7.79
N VAL A 37 20.64 16.41 8.20
CA VAL A 37 19.34 16.73 7.59
C VAL A 37 18.98 18.20 7.79
N VAL A 38 19.19 18.74 9.01
CA VAL A 38 18.97 20.16 9.31
C VAL A 38 19.85 21.05 8.46
N GLU A 39 21.16 20.72 8.33
CA GLU A 39 22.10 21.47 7.51
C GLU A 39 21.70 21.49 6.03
N ILE A 40 21.31 20.33 5.47
CA ILE A 40 20.87 20.21 4.07
C ILE A 40 19.64 21.10 3.83
N ILE A 41 18.60 21.00 4.67
CA ILE A 41 17.37 21.77 4.51
C ILE A 41 17.67 23.27 4.60
N ASN A 42 18.45 23.71 5.60
CA ASN A 42 18.83 25.12 5.76
C ASN A 42 19.65 25.62 4.56
N THR A 43 20.57 24.79 4.03
CA THR A 43 21.36 25.13 2.85
C THR A 43 20.48 25.27 1.62
N CYS A 44 19.56 24.34 1.39
CA CYS A 44 18.63 24.40 0.26
C CYS A 44 17.69 25.60 0.37
N ASN A 45 17.15 25.89 1.55
CA ASN A 45 16.30 27.04 1.79
C ASN A 45 17.03 28.37 1.54
N SER A 46 18.26 28.52 2.03
CA SER A 46 19.03 29.75 1.87
C SER A 46 19.38 30.06 0.41
N LYS A 47 19.44 29.01 -0.45
CA LYS A 47 19.76 29.10 -1.87
C LYS A 47 18.53 28.95 -2.78
N ASN A 48 17.32 28.82 -2.21
CA ASN A 48 16.08 28.52 -2.94
C ASN A 48 16.20 27.28 -3.85
N ILE A 49 16.87 26.23 -3.37
CA ILE A 49 17.00 24.96 -4.10
C ILE A 49 15.84 24.05 -3.72
N PRO A 50 14.98 23.62 -4.68
CA PRO A 50 13.96 22.61 -4.43
C PRO A 50 14.58 21.31 -3.94
N LEU A 51 13.95 20.67 -2.93
CA LEU A 51 14.44 19.44 -2.32
C LEU A 51 13.40 18.35 -2.41
N THR A 52 13.73 17.24 -3.07
CA THR A 52 12.90 16.04 -3.14
C THR A 52 13.39 15.02 -2.14
N ILE A 53 12.48 14.44 -1.32
CA ILE A 53 12.81 13.43 -0.32
C ILE A 53 12.74 12.05 -0.97
N SER A 54 13.78 11.24 -0.82
CA SER A 54 13.88 9.90 -1.37
C SER A 54 13.98 8.84 -0.27
N GLY A 55 13.01 7.91 -0.26
CA GLY A 55 13.08 6.65 0.47
C GLY A 55 13.69 5.53 -0.38
N GLY A 56 13.20 4.28 -0.20
CA GLY A 56 13.70 3.07 -0.89
C GLY A 56 13.42 2.99 -2.40
N GLY A 57 12.59 3.87 -2.96
CA GLY A 57 12.28 3.87 -4.39
C GLY A 57 11.25 2.83 -4.83
N THR A 58 10.53 2.29 -3.90
CA THR A 58 9.53 1.22 -4.12
C THR A 58 8.13 1.74 -4.44
N GLY A 59 7.94 3.07 -4.40
CA GLY A 59 6.67 3.72 -4.71
C GLY A 59 6.27 3.57 -6.19
N THR A 60 4.98 3.56 -6.46
CA THR A 60 4.41 3.31 -7.79
C THR A 60 3.75 4.55 -8.42
N VAL A 61 3.91 5.72 -7.78
CA VAL A 61 3.24 6.97 -8.19
C VAL A 61 4.20 8.11 -8.56
N GLY A 62 5.51 7.85 -8.60
CA GLY A 62 6.51 8.87 -8.94
C GLY A 62 6.83 9.85 -7.82
N GLY A 63 6.38 9.63 -6.58
CA GLY A 63 6.47 10.60 -5.49
C GLY A 63 7.88 10.99 -5.07
N ARG A 64 8.89 10.15 -5.35
CA ARG A 64 10.30 10.47 -5.07
C ARG A 64 11.07 11.01 -6.28
N ILE A 65 10.46 11.05 -7.46
CA ILE A 65 11.18 11.44 -8.70
C ILE A 65 11.34 12.96 -8.74
N PRO A 66 12.58 13.50 -8.68
CA PRO A 66 12.81 14.93 -8.71
C PRO A 66 12.59 15.48 -10.13
N THR A 67 12.03 16.67 -10.21
CA THR A 67 11.91 17.41 -11.48
C THR A 67 12.94 18.51 -11.64
N GLN A 68 13.61 18.89 -10.53
CA GLN A 68 14.64 19.92 -10.45
C GLN A 68 15.31 19.92 -9.07
N GLY A 69 16.39 20.69 -8.94
CA GLY A 69 17.06 20.95 -7.65
C GLY A 69 17.83 19.74 -7.12
N SER A 70 17.61 19.39 -5.87
CA SER A 70 18.39 18.36 -5.18
C SER A 70 17.50 17.27 -4.58
N VAL A 71 18.11 16.11 -4.31
CA VAL A 71 17.47 14.99 -3.60
C VAL A 71 18.12 14.84 -2.23
N ILE A 72 17.32 14.53 -1.20
CA ILE A 72 17.81 14.00 0.07
C ILE A 72 17.38 12.55 0.23
N SER A 73 18.35 11.63 0.32
CA SER A 73 18.11 10.20 0.51
C SER A 73 18.40 9.80 1.96
N ILE A 74 17.42 9.21 2.62
CA ILE A 74 17.55 8.80 4.03
C ILE A 74 18.20 7.42 4.21
N GLU A 75 18.80 6.84 3.19
CA GLU A 75 19.30 5.46 3.18
C GLU A 75 20.39 5.15 4.23
N ARG A 76 21.09 6.16 4.76
CA ARG A 76 22.10 6.01 5.81
C ARG A 76 21.56 6.22 7.23
N LEU A 77 20.35 6.69 7.38
CA LEU A 77 19.64 6.71 8.65
C LEU A 77 18.91 5.37 8.82
N ASN A 78 19.63 4.28 9.11
CA ASN A 78 19.13 2.90 8.97
C ASN A 78 19.38 2.01 10.19
N ARG A 79 19.61 2.59 11.36
CA ARG A 79 19.85 1.83 12.61
C ARG A 79 18.56 1.51 13.34
N ILE A 80 18.54 0.37 14.00
CA ILE A 80 17.60 0.09 15.10
C ILE A 80 18.24 0.63 16.36
N ILE A 81 17.56 1.56 17.05
CA ILE A 81 18.04 2.19 18.27
C ILE A 81 17.62 1.38 19.48
N ASP A 82 16.37 0.91 19.48
CA ASP A 82 15.82 0.06 20.54
C ASP A 82 14.74 -0.85 19.93
N ILE A 83 14.63 -2.06 20.47
CA ILE A 83 13.56 -2.99 20.12
C ILE A 83 13.22 -3.83 21.37
N ASN A 84 11.95 -3.88 21.71
CA ASN A 84 11.46 -4.65 22.85
C ASN A 84 10.10 -5.30 22.54
N GLN A 85 9.43 -5.83 23.57
CA GLN A 85 8.20 -6.60 23.40
C GLN A 85 7.02 -5.77 22.86
N ASP A 86 7.01 -4.45 23.06
CA ASP A 86 5.86 -3.62 22.71
C ASP A 86 6.12 -2.74 21.47
N LYS A 87 7.39 -2.39 21.22
CA LYS A 87 7.75 -1.41 20.21
C LYS A 87 9.19 -1.52 19.73
N SER A 88 9.47 -0.87 18.61
CA SER A 88 10.83 -0.58 18.15
C SER A 88 10.99 0.91 17.88
N ILE A 89 12.17 1.44 18.18
CA ILE A 89 12.63 2.78 17.81
C ILE A 89 13.73 2.60 16.76
N CYS A 90 13.51 3.17 15.59
CA CYS A 90 14.45 3.01 14.46
C CYS A 90 14.56 4.28 13.63
N GLU A 91 15.67 4.40 12.93
CA GLU A 91 15.88 5.43 11.92
C GLU A 91 15.02 5.17 10.68
N ALA A 92 14.57 6.22 10.03
CA ALA A 92 13.57 6.18 8.97
C ALA A 92 14.01 5.46 7.68
N GLY A 93 15.32 5.35 7.43
CA GLY A 93 15.91 4.61 6.32
C GLY A 93 16.11 3.11 6.58
N LEU A 94 15.68 2.60 7.74
CA LEU A 94 15.73 1.17 8.02
C LEU A 94 14.86 0.39 7.03
N VAL A 95 15.46 -0.63 6.40
CA VAL A 95 14.78 -1.51 5.44
C VAL A 95 13.76 -2.39 6.16
N ILE A 96 12.54 -2.47 5.65
CA ILE A 96 11.44 -3.25 6.25
C ILE A 96 11.83 -4.73 6.45
N ASN A 97 12.53 -5.34 5.49
CA ASN A 97 12.94 -6.74 5.64
C ASN A 97 13.84 -6.96 6.86
N GLN A 98 14.77 -6.04 7.12
CA GLN A 98 15.62 -6.08 8.31
C GLN A 98 14.79 -5.86 9.57
N PHE A 99 13.87 -4.89 9.56
CA PHE A 99 12.99 -4.60 10.69
C PHE A 99 12.13 -5.81 11.09
N LEU A 100 11.52 -6.49 10.09
CA LEU A 100 10.72 -7.69 10.31
C LEU A 100 11.57 -8.84 10.88
N SER A 101 12.78 -9.04 10.33
CA SER A 101 13.70 -10.09 10.81
C SER A 101 14.13 -9.87 12.26
N GLU A 102 14.45 -8.63 12.66
CA GLU A 102 14.82 -8.32 14.05
C GLU A 102 13.62 -8.46 15.00
N SER A 103 12.42 -8.08 14.57
CA SER A 103 11.20 -8.27 15.35
C SER A 103 10.90 -9.76 15.57
N GLU A 104 11.10 -10.59 14.55
CA GLU A 104 10.86 -12.04 14.65
C GLU A 104 11.81 -12.73 15.64
N LYS A 105 13.08 -12.31 15.77
CA LYS A 105 14.04 -12.84 16.74
C LYS A 105 13.57 -12.72 18.19
N ILE A 106 12.71 -11.73 18.48
CA ILE A 106 12.14 -11.51 19.80
C ILE A 106 10.69 -12.00 19.91
N ASN A 107 10.21 -12.83 18.96
CA ASN A 107 8.84 -13.32 18.86
C ASN A 107 7.81 -12.19 18.74
N ARG A 108 8.14 -11.14 17.98
CA ARG A 108 7.24 -10.02 17.69
C ARG A 108 6.99 -9.89 16.19
N PHE A 109 5.92 -9.18 15.88
CA PHE A 109 5.44 -8.97 14.53
C PHE A 109 5.05 -7.50 14.30
N TYR A 110 5.36 -6.97 13.13
CA TYR A 110 4.93 -5.64 12.69
C TYR A 110 3.70 -5.77 11.78
N PRO A 111 2.49 -5.44 12.26
CA PRO A 111 1.24 -5.78 11.58
C PRO A 111 1.03 -5.18 10.19
N PRO A 112 1.47 -3.97 9.87
CA PRO A 112 1.33 -3.44 8.51
C PRO A 112 1.92 -4.34 7.43
N PHE A 113 2.99 -5.09 7.74
CA PHE A 113 3.60 -6.12 6.91
C PHE A 113 3.61 -5.75 5.41
N PRO A 114 4.34 -4.71 5.01
CA PRO A 114 4.35 -4.24 3.63
C PRO A 114 4.80 -5.32 2.64
N THR A 115 4.12 -5.41 1.50
CA THR A 115 4.43 -6.38 0.44
C THR A 115 5.84 -6.14 -0.11
N GLU A 116 6.21 -4.87 -0.34
CA GLU A 116 7.55 -4.50 -0.80
C GLU A 116 8.50 -4.33 0.39
N ARG A 117 9.30 -5.36 0.63
CA ARG A 117 10.15 -5.47 1.82
C ARG A 117 11.48 -4.73 1.71
N SER A 118 11.85 -4.26 0.54
CA SER A 118 13.00 -3.37 0.33
C SER A 118 12.67 -1.90 0.64
N ALA A 119 11.40 -1.58 0.89
CA ALA A 119 10.97 -0.26 1.33
C ALA A 119 11.62 0.15 2.66
N PHE A 120 11.70 1.46 2.90
CA PHE A 120 12.16 2.01 4.18
C PHE A 120 10.97 2.32 5.09
N ILE A 121 11.11 2.12 6.40
CA ILE A 121 10.03 2.36 7.37
C ILE A 121 9.55 3.82 7.35
N GLY A 122 10.45 4.79 7.16
CA GLY A 122 10.09 6.19 6.98
C GLY A 122 9.30 6.44 5.69
N GLY A 123 9.62 5.74 4.60
CA GLY A 123 8.86 5.75 3.35
C GLY A 123 7.45 5.22 3.56
N ASN A 124 7.31 4.06 4.21
CA ASN A 124 6.00 3.48 4.53
C ASN A 124 5.17 4.37 5.45
N THR A 125 5.82 5.05 6.41
CA THR A 125 5.16 6.04 7.27
C THR A 125 4.70 7.25 6.45
N SER A 126 5.56 7.76 5.57
CA SER A 126 5.26 8.93 4.71
C SER A 126 4.13 8.68 3.72
N THR A 127 3.94 7.45 3.25
CA THR A 127 2.88 7.08 2.31
C THR A 127 1.67 6.43 2.98
N ASN A 128 1.70 6.24 4.30
CA ASN A 128 0.70 5.45 5.04
C ASN A 128 0.49 4.08 4.38
N ALA A 129 1.58 3.38 4.07
CA ALA A 129 1.55 2.14 3.29
C ALA A 129 0.65 1.09 3.93
N SER A 130 -0.14 0.44 3.09
CA SER A 130 -0.89 -0.77 3.41
C SER A 130 -0.09 -1.99 2.95
N GLY A 131 -0.18 -3.10 3.67
CA GLY A 131 0.52 -4.33 3.32
C GLY A 131 -0.43 -5.52 3.17
N GLU A 132 0.16 -6.71 3.17
CA GLU A 132 -0.55 -7.97 2.94
C GLU A 132 -1.68 -8.24 3.96
N TYR A 133 -1.51 -7.73 5.19
CA TYR A 133 -2.45 -7.93 6.28
C TYR A 133 -3.25 -6.68 6.63
N SER A 134 -3.30 -5.69 5.73
CA SER A 134 -4.07 -4.45 5.97
C SER A 134 -5.56 -4.71 6.19
N PHE A 135 -6.11 -5.76 5.58
CA PHE A 135 -7.49 -6.20 5.81
C PHE A 135 -7.77 -6.47 7.30
N ARG A 136 -6.83 -7.13 8.00
CA ARG A 136 -6.98 -7.45 9.42
C ARG A 136 -6.50 -6.33 10.34
N PHE A 137 -5.37 -5.72 10.01
CA PHE A 137 -4.63 -4.86 10.93
C PHE A 137 -4.69 -3.38 10.56
N GLY A 138 -5.16 -3.05 9.37
CA GLY A 138 -5.13 -1.68 8.89
C GLY A 138 -3.75 -1.23 8.39
N PRO A 139 -3.64 0.05 8.02
CA PRO A 139 -2.43 0.63 7.44
C PRO A 139 -1.37 0.98 8.49
N THR A 140 -0.21 1.40 8.03
CA THR A 140 0.94 1.88 8.85
C THR A 140 0.55 2.88 9.93
N ARG A 141 -0.39 3.81 9.65
CA ARG A 141 -0.90 4.82 10.59
C ARG A 141 -1.25 4.27 11.97
N SER A 142 -1.89 3.10 12.01
CA SER A 142 -2.37 2.49 13.24
C SER A 142 -1.25 2.02 14.18
N TYR A 143 -0.02 1.92 13.68
CA TYR A 143 1.13 1.32 14.39
C TYR A 143 2.26 2.30 14.65
N ILE A 144 2.15 3.55 14.25
CA ILE A 144 3.17 4.57 14.52
C ILE A 144 2.85 5.28 15.83
N LEU A 145 3.76 5.13 16.80
CA LEU A 145 3.64 5.68 18.16
C LEU A 145 4.31 7.05 18.29
N LYS A 146 5.36 7.31 17.49
CA LYS A 146 6.10 8.56 17.50
C LYS A 146 6.85 8.76 16.20
N ILE A 147 6.96 10.00 15.79
CA ILE A 147 7.80 10.45 14.68
C ILE A 147 8.76 11.53 15.15
N ARG A 148 10.04 11.45 14.78
CA ARG A 148 10.94 12.61 14.74
C ARG A 148 11.15 13.00 13.29
N MET A 149 11.14 14.30 13.04
CA MET A 149 11.31 14.81 11.68
C MET A 149 11.96 16.20 11.70
N VAL A 150 12.62 16.52 10.59
CA VAL A 150 13.06 17.88 10.31
C VAL A 150 12.03 18.51 9.37
N THR A 151 11.38 19.58 9.82
CA THR A 151 10.37 20.31 9.04
C THR A 151 11.01 20.98 7.82
N GLY A 152 10.20 21.38 6.83
CA GLY A 152 10.68 22.17 5.70
C GLY A 152 11.38 23.49 6.07
N GLY A 153 11.14 24.01 7.28
CA GLY A 153 11.86 25.17 7.84
C GLY A 153 13.17 24.83 8.56
N GLY A 154 13.63 23.57 8.52
CA GLY A 154 14.90 23.15 9.15
C GLY A 154 14.83 22.91 10.66
N ARG A 155 13.64 22.88 11.25
CA ARG A 155 13.47 22.63 12.67
C ARG A 155 13.28 21.14 12.95
N LEU A 156 14.08 20.55 13.84
CA LEU A 156 13.88 19.22 14.37
C LEU A 156 12.73 19.22 15.38
N ILE A 157 11.73 18.36 15.19
CA ILE A 157 10.58 18.22 16.08
C ILE A 157 10.30 16.75 16.36
N GLU A 158 9.65 16.49 17.51
CA GLU A 158 9.17 15.17 17.91
C GLU A 158 7.65 15.22 18.09
N ILE A 159 6.94 14.26 17.50
CA ILE A 159 5.48 14.19 17.50
C ILE A 159 5.08 12.81 18.05
N PRO A 160 4.79 12.70 19.35
CA PRO A 160 4.26 11.47 19.94
C PRO A 160 2.75 11.34 19.65
N ARG A 161 2.28 10.10 19.51
CA ARG A 161 0.86 9.78 19.41
C ARG A 161 0.14 10.12 20.73
N ASN A 162 -1.14 10.49 20.62
CA ASN A 162 -2.03 10.84 21.73
C ASN A 162 -1.56 12.08 22.53
N ARG A 163 -0.92 13.03 21.86
CA ARG A 163 -0.39 14.23 22.52
C ARG A 163 -1.03 15.53 22.05
N TYR A 164 -1.19 15.73 20.75
CA TYR A 164 -1.60 17.00 20.16
C TYR A 164 -2.84 16.81 19.29
N PHE A 165 -3.99 17.18 19.82
CA PHE A 165 -5.27 16.97 19.15
C PHE A 165 -5.84 18.25 18.56
N ALA A 166 -6.59 18.10 17.46
CA ALA A 166 -7.38 19.19 16.89
C ALA A 166 -8.54 19.55 17.81
N ASP A 167 -8.71 20.86 18.10
CA ASP A 167 -9.87 21.39 18.80
C ASP A 167 -11.14 21.35 17.91
N GLU A 168 -12.24 21.87 18.42
CA GLU A 168 -13.54 21.95 17.71
C GLU A 168 -13.48 22.80 16.43
N ASN A 169 -12.53 23.75 16.34
CA ASN A 169 -12.28 24.58 15.17
C ASN A 169 -11.30 23.93 14.18
N GLY A 170 -10.79 22.74 14.51
CA GLY A 170 -9.80 22.01 13.74
C GLY A 170 -8.39 22.57 13.85
N VAL A 171 -8.08 23.30 14.93
CA VAL A 171 -6.76 23.85 15.20
C VAL A 171 -6.00 22.94 16.16
N ILE A 172 -4.78 22.59 15.79
CA ILE A 172 -3.84 21.81 16.61
C ILE A 172 -2.77 22.75 17.11
N LYS A 173 -2.65 22.89 18.43
CA LYS A 173 -1.64 23.74 19.09
C LYS A 173 -0.60 22.90 19.78
N THR A 174 0.66 23.23 19.52
CA THR A 174 1.82 22.64 20.18
C THR A 174 2.72 23.75 20.74
N ASP A 175 3.79 23.40 21.41
CA ASP A 175 4.84 24.32 21.85
C ASP A 175 5.76 24.79 20.70
N PHE A 176 5.64 24.19 19.51
CA PHE A 176 6.48 24.51 18.36
C PHE A 176 5.72 24.93 17.10
N ILE A 177 4.42 24.63 16.96
CA ILE A 177 3.60 25.01 15.81
C ILE A 177 2.13 25.12 16.17
N GLU A 178 1.41 26.00 15.49
CA GLU A 178 -0.05 25.99 15.42
C GLU A 178 -0.44 25.70 13.95
N VAL A 179 -1.27 24.70 13.73
CA VAL A 179 -1.69 24.29 12.40
C VAL A 179 -3.19 24.01 12.36
N LYS A 180 -3.84 24.40 11.27
CA LYS A 180 -5.23 24.06 11.02
C LYS A 180 -5.29 22.82 10.15
N LYS A 181 -6.07 21.80 10.58
CA LYS A 181 -6.28 20.60 9.78
C LYS A 181 -6.95 20.94 8.44
N PRO A 182 -6.84 20.09 7.41
CA PRO A 182 -7.60 20.25 6.17
C PRO A 182 -9.11 20.34 6.43
N SER A 183 -9.82 21.09 5.58
CA SER A 183 -11.26 21.33 5.75
C SER A 183 -12.17 20.15 5.45
N TYR A 184 -11.66 19.15 4.68
CA TYR A 184 -12.38 17.92 4.40
C TYR A 184 -12.26 16.91 5.56
N THR A 185 -12.99 15.83 5.47
CA THR A 185 -12.85 14.64 6.34
C THR A 185 -12.47 13.44 5.49
N THR A 186 -11.39 12.76 5.87
CA THR A 186 -10.97 11.51 5.23
C THR A 186 -12.05 10.45 5.42
N PRO A 187 -12.49 9.75 4.36
CA PRO A 187 -13.50 8.71 4.48
C PRO A 187 -12.99 7.53 5.33
N LYS A 188 -13.92 6.86 6.03
CA LYS A 188 -13.60 5.70 6.90
C LYS A 188 -13.47 4.41 6.10
N ILE A 189 -12.65 4.43 5.07
CA ILE A 189 -12.31 3.31 4.18
C ILE A 189 -10.81 3.34 3.94
N LYS A 190 -10.25 2.34 3.25
CA LYS A 190 -8.85 2.39 2.80
C LYS A 190 -8.63 3.66 1.99
N CYS A 191 -7.79 4.56 2.49
CA CYS A 191 -7.52 5.86 1.90
C CYS A 191 -6.07 6.27 2.17
N SER A 192 -5.32 6.54 1.10
CA SER A 192 -3.97 7.10 1.14
C SER A 192 -3.89 8.46 0.44
N ALA A 193 -4.99 8.95 -0.12
CA ALA A 193 -5.03 10.20 -0.88
C ALA A 193 -5.05 11.43 0.04
N GLY A 194 -4.09 12.33 -0.18
CA GLY A 194 -4.00 13.61 0.52
C GLY A 194 -3.63 13.51 2.00
N TYR A 195 -3.65 14.65 2.68
CA TYR A 195 -3.42 14.67 4.12
C TYR A 195 -4.60 14.08 4.89
N PHE A 196 -4.32 13.33 5.93
CA PHE A 196 -5.39 12.83 6.79
C PHE A 196 -6.10 13.99 7.51
N SER A 197 -7.43 13.92 7.56
CA SER A 197 -8.25 14.89 8.29
C SER A 197 -9.48 14.22 8.89
N ALA A 198 -9.63 14.39 10.20
CA ALA A 198 -10.82 13.95 10.94
C ALA A 198 -11.13 14.91 12.10
N PRO A 199 -12.36 14.96 12.62
CA PRO A 199 -12.66 15.68 13.85
C PRO A 199 -11.81 15.14 15.01
N GLY A 200 -11.16 16.03 15.77
CA GLY A 200 -10.33 15.64 16.91
C GLY A 200 -9.07 14.83 16.54
N MET A 201 -8.59 14.87 15.31
CA MET A 201 -7.40 14.12 14.87
C MET A 201 -6.15 14.49 15.65
N ASP A 202 -5.21 13.57 15.76
CA ASP A 202 -3.89 13.81 16.33
C ASP A 202 -2.93 14.39 15.26
N LEU A 203 -2.01 15.26 15.67
CA LEU A 203 -1.02 15.89 14.78
C LEU A 203 -0.19 14.85 14.01
N ILE A 204 0.20 13.75 14.65
CA ILE A 204 0.98 12.70 14.01
C ILE A 204 0.28 12.15 12.75
N ASP A 205 -1.06 12.13 12.74
CA ASP A 205 -1.84 11.67 11.62
C ASP A 205 -1.77 12.60 10.40
N LEU A 206 -1.44 13.87 10.59
CA LEU A 206 -1.18 14.80 9.49
C LEU A 206 0.14 14.48 8.77
N VAL A 207 1.14 14.01 9.53
CA VAL A 207 2.47 13.66 8.99
C VAL A 207 2.47 12.29 8.33
N ILE A 208 1.73 11.31 8.90
CA ILE A 208 1.61 9.99 8.30
C ILE A 208 0.76 10.09 7.02
N GLY A 209 1.35 9.72 5.89
CA GLY A 209 0.72 9.85 4.56
C GLY A 209 0.93 11.23 3.92
N SER A 210 1.83 12.08 4.46
CA SER A 210 2.15 13.39 3.88
C SER A 210 3.11 13.35 2.68
N GLU A 211 3.62 12.19 2.33
CA GLU A 211 4.51 11.95 1.19
C GLU A 211 5.74 12.87 1.13
N GLY A 212 6.29 13.21 2.32
CA GLY A 212 7.47 14.07 2.43
C GLY A 212 7.23 15.57 2.24
N THR A 213 5.99 16.00 2.00
CA THR A 213 5.67 17.42 1.73
C THR A 213 5.75 18.31 2.97
N LEU A 214 5.77 17.74 4.18
CA LEU A 214 5.86 18.47 5.44
C LEU A 214 7.27 18.48 6.05
N GLY A 215 8.17 17.64 5.57
CA GLY A 215 9.54 17.52 6.05
C GLY A 215 10.10 16.12 5.92
N VAL A 216 11.30 15.92 6.44
CA VAL A 216 12.04 14.65 6.39
C VAL A 216 11.86 13.89 7.68
N ILE A 217 11.21 12.74 7.65
CA ILE A 217 11.13 11.82 8.80
C ILE A 217 12.53 11.22 9.02
N THR A 218 13.02 11.29 10.25
CA THR A 218 14.35 10.80 10.65
C THR A 218 14.28 9.58 11.53
N TYR A 219 13.28 9.52 12.46
CA TYR A 219 13.03 8.38 13.33
C TYR A 219 11.55 8.02 13.38
N VAL A 220 11.30 6.73 13.57
CA VAL A 220 9.98 6.17 13.77
C VAL A 220 10.00 5.28 15.02
N GLU A 221 9.03 5.47 15.89
CA GLU A 221 8.69 4.52 16.96
C GLU A 221 7.45 3.76 16.50
N ALA A 222 7.60 2.44 16.28
CA ALA A 222 6.56 1.59 15.74
C ALA A 222 6.13 0.53 16.78
N MET A 223 4.82 0.33 16.91
CA MET A 223 4.23 -0.71 17.75
C MET A 223 4.49 -2.09 17.16
N LEU A 224 4.84 -3.02 18.01
CA LEU A 224 4.95 -4.44 17.71
C LEU A 224 3.84 -5.22 18.45
N VAL A 225 3.41 -6.32 17.86
CA VAL A 225 2.44 -7.24 18.48
C VAL A 225 3.06 -8.63 18.64
N GLU A 226 2.36 -9.53 19.32
CA GLU A 226 2.77 -10.93 19.39
C GLU A 226 2.90 -11.53 18.00
N LYS A 227 3.83 -12.48 17.85
CA LYS A 227 3.98 -13.26 16.62
C LYS A 227 2.64 -13.91 16.27
N LEU A 228 2.28 -13.84 15.01
CA LEU A 228 1.02 -14.41 14.55
C LEU A 228 1.02 -15.94 14.73
N PRO A 229 -0.15 -16.51 15.06
CA PRO A 229 -0.30 -17.97 15.12
C PRO A 229 -0.07 -18.59 13.73
N ASP A 230 0.05 -19.91 13.69
CA ASP A 230 0.12 -20.65 12.43
C ASP A 230 -1.08 -20.36 11.55
N ARG A 231 -0.83 -20.27 10.26
CA ARG A 231 -1.82 -19.90 9.26
C ARG A 231 -1.82 -20.92 8.14
N PHE A 232 -2.94 -20.99 7.45
CA PHE A 232 -3.05 -21.69 6.17
C PHE A 232 -3.64 -20.76 5.12
N ILE A 233 -3.42 -21.10 3.86
CA ILE A 233 -4.00 -20.40 2.72
C ILE A 233 -4.98 -21.33 2.03
N MET A 234 -6.14 -20.79 1.62
CA MET A 234 -7.07 -21.48 0.72
C MET A 234 -7.36 -20.60 -0.49
N ILE A 235 -7.47 -21.26 -1.66
CA ILE A 235 -7.97 -20.64 -2.88
C ILE A 235 -9.21 -21.37 -3.32
N PHE A 236 -10.34 -20.68 -3.31
CA PHE A 236 -11.65 -21.21 -3.73
C PHE A 236 -11.91 -20.80 -5.18
N PHE A 237 -12.09 -21.77 -6.07
CA PHE A 237 -12.44 -21.51 -7.46
C PHE A 237 -13.97 -21.63 -7.66
N LEU A 238 -14.66 -20.49 -7.69
CA LEU A 238 -16.10 -20.45 -7.92
C LEU A 238 -16.43 -20.62 -9.40
N PRO A 239 -17.51 -21.32 -9.75
CA PRO A 239 -17.88 -21.62 -11.15
C PRO A 239 -18.33 -20.39 -11.95
N SER A 240 -18.72 -19.30 -11.27
CA SER A 240 -19.05 -18.02 -11.89
C SER A 240 -18.96 -16.88 -10.88
N GLU A 241 -18.93 -15.63 -11.38
CA GLU A 241 -18.96 -14.42 -10.54
C GLU A 241 -20.36 -14.07 -10.01
N GLU A 242 -21.42 -14.75 -10.48
CA GLU A 242 -22.79 -14.43 -10.09
C GLU A 242 -23.00 -14.52 -8.58
N ARG A 243 -22.35 -15.50 -7.93
CA ARG A 243 -22.41 -15.70 -6.49
C ARG A 243 -21.26 -15.05 -5.71
N MET A 244 -20.42 -14.24 -6.39
CA MET A 244 -19.24 -13.60 -5.78
C MET A 244 -19.62 -12.79 -4.53
N PHE A 245 -20.68 -11.98 -4.60
CA PHE A 245 -21.08 -11.14 -3.47
C PHE A 245 -21.73 -11.94 -2.34
N GLU A 246 -22.46 -13.00 -2.65
CA GLU A 246 -23.03 -13.89 -1.63
C GLU A 246 -21.90 -14.56 -0.85
N PHE A 247 -20.91 -15.12 -1.56
CA PHE A 247 -19.72 -15.71 -0.96
C PHE A 247 -18.95 -14.69 -0.12
N LEU A 248 -18.68 -13.51 -0.68
CA LEU A 248 -17.96 -12.43 0.02
C LEU A 248 -18.62 -12.05 1.34
N TYR A 249 -19.92 -11.80 1.31
CA TYR A 249 -20.65 -11.34 2.52
C TYR A 249 -20.76 -12.44 3.58
N GLU A 250 -20.93 -13.70 3.17
CA GLU A 250 -20.93 -14.83 4.10
C GLU A 250 -19.54 -15.02 4.72
N VAL A 251 -18.48 -14.99 3.92
CA VAL A 251 -17.11 -15.08 4.40
C VAL A 251 -16.79 -13.95 5.39
N LYS A 252 -17.16 -12.73 5.07
CA LYS A 252 -16.93 -11.59 5.98
C LYS A 252 -17.75 -11.72 7.26
N LYS A 253 -18.98 -12.19 7.18
CA LYS A 253 -19.86 -12.36 8.33
C LYS A 253 -19.34 -13.42 9.30
N ASP A 254 -18.95 -14.57 8.77
CA ASP A 254 -18.72 -15.77 9.59
C ASP A 254 -17.25 -15.98 9.96
N PHE A 255 -16.29 -15.43 9.18
CA PHE A 255 -14.85 -15.69 9.33
C PHE A 255 -13.97 -14.46 9.51
N ILE A 256 -14.52 -13.23 9.55
CA ILE A 256 -13.72 -11.99 9.56
C ILE A 256 -12.67 -11.94 10.67
N ARG A 257 -12.96 -12.56 11.83
CA ARG A 257 -12.05 -12.56 13.00
C ARG A 257 -10.84 -13.47 12.83
N ASP A 258 -10.93 -14.43 11.92
CA ASP A 258 -9.93 -15.49 11.73
C ASP A 258 -9.09 -15.27 10.48
N MET A 259 -9.53 -14.37 9.58
CA MET A 259 -8.83 -14.06 8.34
C MET A 259 -7.77 -12.98 8.52
N TYR A 260 -6.67 -13.13 7.77
CA TYR A 260 -5.61 -12.14 7.61
C TYR A 260 -5.71 -11.44 6.27
N THR A 261 -6.07 -12.19 5.23
CA THR A 261 -6.15 -11.69 3.86
C THR A 261 -7.41 -12.23 3.19
N LEU A 262 -8.06 -11.40 2.39
CA LEU A 262 -9.19 -11.78 1.54
C LEU A 262 -9.06 -11.06 0.20
N GLU A 263 -8.70 -11.81 -0.85
CA GLU A 263 -8.51 -11.28 -2.19
C GLU A 263 -9.36 -11.99 -3.23
N PHE A 264 -9.57 -11.32 -4.35
CA PHE A 264 -10.38 -11.79 -5.47
C PHE A 264 -9.59 -11.75 -6.78
N PHE A 265 -9.88 -12.71 -7.65
CA PHE A 265 -9.30 -12.84 -8.98
C PHE A 265 -10.42 -13.19 -9.96
N ASP A 266 -10.68 -12.33 -10.96
CA ASP A 266 -11.63 -12.66 -12.01
C ASP A 266 -11.04 -13.65 -13.03
N GLU A 267 -11.88 -14.21 -13.91
CA GLU A 267 -11.45 -15.16 -14.94
C GLU A 267 -10.34 -14.57 -15.83
N SER A 268 -10.44 -13.28 -16.17
CA SER A 268 -9.43 -12.59 -16.99
C SER A 268 -8.08 -12.52 -16.29
N SER A 269 -8.07 -12.24 -14.99
CA SER A 269 -6.83 -12.18 -14.19
C SER A 269 -6.22 -13.59 -14.03
N LEU A 270 -7.05 -14.60 -13.76
CA LEU A 270 -6.59 -16.00 -13.69
C LEU A 270 -5.93 -16.47 -14.99
N SER A 271 -6.34 -15.94 -16.14
CA SER A 271 -5.70 -16.27 -17.43
C SER A 271 -4.21 -15.92 -17.49
N PHE A 272 -3.76 -14.93 -16.73
CA PHE A 272 -2.35 -14.54 -16.61
C PHE A 272 -1.53 -15.47 -15.73
N LEU A 273 -2.18 -16.33 -14.94
CA LEU A 273 -1.51 -17.27 -14.04
C LEU A 273 -1.42 -18.69 -14.63
N LYS A 274 -2.14 -19.00 -15.71
CA LYS A 274 -2.19 -20.35 -16.29
C LYS A 274 -0.85 -20.89 -16.78
N SER A 275 0.09 -20.04 -17.14
CA SER A 275 1.44 -20.48 -17.53
C SER A 275 2.24 -21.01 -16.32
N ASP A 276 1.98 -20.50 -15.13
CA ASP A 276 2.66 -20.88 -13.89
C ASP A 276 1.87 -21.95 -13.12
N PHE A 277 0.53 -21.95 -13.27
CA PHE A 277 -0.43 -22.81 -12.57
C PHE A 277 -1.43 -23.38 -13.58
N SER A 278 -1.00 -24.42 -14.33
CA SER A 278 -1.79 -25.02 -15.42
C SER A 278 -3.07 -25.69 -14.94
N GLU A 279 -3.18 -26.04 -13.68
CA GLU A 279 -4.31 -26.69 -13.04
C GLU A 279 -5.47 -25.75 -12.67
N ILE A 280 -5.34 -24.41 -12.87
CA ILE A 280 -6.43 -23.46 -12.65
C ILE A 280 -7.66 -23.88 -13.46
N PRO A 281 -8.83 -24.13 -12.81
CA PRO A 281 -10.04 -24.55 -13.50
C PRO A 281 -10.53 -23.50 -14.51
N GLU A 282 -11.06 -23.98 -15.64
CA GLU A 282 -11.62 -23.12 -16.69
C GLU A 282 -12.92 -22.46 -16.23
N LYS A 283 -13.15 -21.22 -16.70
CA LYS A 283 -14.38 -20.46 -16.44
C LYS A 283 -14.68 -20.37 -14.95
N THR A 284 -13.72 -19.85 -14.19
CA THR A 284 -13.82 -19.61 -12.75
C THR A 284 -13.35 -18.23 -12.41
N CYS A 285 -13.83 -17.72 -11.28
CA CYS A 285 -13.16 -16.68 -10.49
C CYS A 285 -12.59 -17.33 -9.21
N ALA A 286 -11.68 -16.66 -8.53
CA ALA A 286 -11.07 -17.21 -7.34
C ALA A 286 -11.09 -16.22 -6.15
N PHE A 287 -11.23 -16.80 -4.94
CA PHE A 287 -10.99 -16.10 -3.68
C PHE A 287 -9.75 -16.70 -3.02
N TYR A 288 -8.78 -15.86 -2.72
CA TYR A 288 -7.61 -16.21 -1.94
C TYR A 288 -7.82 -15.74 -0.50
N ILE A 289 -7.70 -16.66 0.43
CA ILE A 289 -7.96 -16.43 1.84
C ILE A 289 -6.80 -16.97 2.66
N GLU A 290 -6.22 -16.14 3.52
CA GLU A 290 -5.29 -16.57 4.55
C GLU A 290 -5.99 -16.49 5.91
N SER A 291 -5.99 -17.59 6.66
CA SER A 291 -6.72 -17.74 7.92
C SER A 291 -5.86 -18.39 9.00
N VAL A 292 -6.28 -18.25 10.26
CA VAL A 292 -5.71 -18.98 11.40
C VAL A 292 -5.83 -20.48 11.15
N ASN A 293 -4.75 -21.23 11.43
CA ASN A 293 -4.69 -22.66 11.21
C ASN A 293 -5.25 -23.43 12.42
N THR A 294 -6.53 -23.79 12.34
CA THR A 294 -7.19 -24.73 13.26
C THR A 294 -8.02 -25.74 12.46
N ILE A 295 -8.14 -26.96 12.99
CA ILE A 295 -8.93 -28.03 12.36
C ILE A 295 -10.39 -27.59 12.20
N GLU A 296 -10.96 -27.00 13.24
CA GLU A 296 -12.37 -26.55 13.24
C GLU A 296 -12.63 -25.50 12.14
N LEU A 297 -11.70 -24.55 11.96
CA LEU A 297 -11.84 -23.54 10.89
C LEU A 297 -11.69 -24.16 9.51
N MET A 298 -10.76 -25.11 9.34
CA MET A 298 -10.59 -25.80 8.06
C MET A 298 -11.85 -26.58 7.66
N GLU A 299 -12.48 -27.27 8.60
CA GLU A 299 -13.76 -27.96 8.38
C GLU A 299 -14.86 -26.99 7.93
N LYS A 300 -15.03 -25.86 8.63
CA LYS A 300 -16.01 -24.82 8.24
C LYS A 300 -15.73 -24.25 6.83
N TRP A 301 -14.48 -24.07 6.46
CA TRP A 301 -14.10 -23.61 5.12
C TRP A 301 -14.44 -24.65 4.05
N LEU A 302 -14.26 -25.94 4.33
CA LEU A 302 -14.62 -27.02 3.42
C LEU A 302 -16.16 -27.13 3.25
N GLU A 303 -16.94 -27.01 4.34
CA GLU A 303 -18.40 -26.92 4.29
C GLU A 303 -18.87 -25.76 3.40
N LEU A 304 -18.22 -24.60 3.51
CA LEU A 304 -18.50 -23.44 2.66
C LEU A 304 -18.20 -23.76 1.18
N SER A 305 -17.12 -24.46 0.89
CA SER A 305 -16.77 -24.92 -0.45
C SER A 305 -17.86 -25.79 -1.06
N GLU A 306 -18.39 -26.74 -0.33
CA GLU A 306 -19.50 -27.61 -0.76
C GLU A 306 -20.77 -26.81 -1.03
N LYS A 307 -21.13 -25.90 -0.14
CA LYS A 307 -22.30 -25.00 -0.26
C LYS A 307 -22.26 -24.17 -1.55
N TYR A 308 -21.08 -23.67 -1.90
CA TYR A 308 -20.88 -22.85 -3.10
C TYR A 308 -20.52 -23.65 -4.36
N GLN A 309 -20.43 -24.99 -4.24
CA GLN A 309 -20.11 -25.90 -5.35
C GLN A 309 -18.84 -25.45 -6.08
N THR A 310 -17.78 -25.13 -5.32
CA THR A 310 -16.52 -24.71 -5.91
C THR A 310 -15.99 -25.78 -6.86
N LYS A 311 -15.40 -25.38 -7.97
CA LYS A 311 -14.81 -26.33 -8.94
C LYS A 311 -13.55 -26.99 -8.40
N ASP A 312 -12.83 -26.26 -7.55
CA ASP A 312 -11.63 -26.76 -6.88
C ASP A 312 -11.34 -25.89 -5.65
N VAL A 313 -10.59 -26.42 -4.68
CA VAL A 313 -10.06 -25.72 -3.54
C VAL A 313 -8.61 -26.12 -3.33
N TRP A 314 -7.71 -25.15 -3.42
CA TRP A 314 -6.30 -25.39 -3.08
C TRP A 314 -6.03 -25.02 -1.64
N VAL A 315 -5.28 -25.86 -0.93
CA VAL A 315 -4.97 -25.67 0.48
C VAL A 315 -3.45 -25.68 0.67
N GLY A 316 -2.94 -24.65 1.31
CA GLY A 316 -1.55 -24.51 1.72
C GLY A 316 -1.44 -24.53 3.24
N ASN A 317 -1.35 -25.72 3.83
CA ASN A 317 -1.20 -25.94 5.27
C ASN A 317 0.17 -26.58 5.65
N ASP A 318 1.02 -26.86 4.68
CA ASP A 318 2.42 -27.24 4.85
C ASP A 318 3.35 -26.20 4.19
N PRO A 319 4.62 -26.11 4.57
CA PRO A 319 5.51 -25.04 4.09
C PRO A 319 5.62 -24.93 2.55
N LYS A 320 5.61 -26.06 1.83
CA LYS A 320 5.74 -26.08 0.37
C LYS A 320 4.49 -25.56 -0.30
N ASN A 321 3.32 -26.08 0.06
CA ASN A 321 2.06 -25.65 -0.51
C ASN A 321 1.70 -24.22 -0.06
N TYR A 322 2.01 -23.84 1.17
CA TYR A 322 1.84 -22.47 1.65
C TYR A 322 2.62 -21.48 0.78
N GLN A 323 3.92 -21.73 0.53
CA GLN A 323 4.74 -20.88 -0.33
C GLN A 323 4.22 -20.84 -1.77
N ARG A 324 3.79 -22.00 -2.32
CA ARG A 324 3.20 -22.06 -3.65
C ARG A 324 1.96 -21.16 -3.80
N LEU A 325 1.11 -21.07 -2.77
CA LEU A 325 -0.07 -20.21 -2.81
C LEU A 325 0.27 -18.73 -2.58
N ILE A 326 1.32 -18.42 -1.82
CA ILE A 326 1.90 -17.06 -1.79
C ILE A 326 2.39 -16.66 -3.19
N ASP A 327 3.12 -17.56 -3.86
CA ASP A 327 3.61 -17.31 -5.22
C ASP A 327 2.45 -17.07 -6.20
N PHE A 328 1.34 -17.82 -6.08
CA PHE A 328 0.12 -17.59 -6.88
C PHE A 328 -0.34 -16.13 -6.78
N ARG A 329 -0.42 -15.59 -5.57
CA ARG A 329 -0.83 -14.20 -5.33
C ARG A 329 0.17 -13.21 -5.94
N HIS A 330 1.46 -13.40 -5.74
CA HIS A 330 2.50 -12.47 -6.16
C HIS A 330 2.76 -12.50 -7.68
N ARG A 331 2.59 -13.67 -8.32
CA ARG A 331 2.79 -13.82 -9.78
C ARG A 331 1.82 -13.01 -10.62
N LEU A 332 0.60 -12.77 -10.15
CA LEU A 332 -0.38 -12.05 -10.96
C LEU A 332 0.08 -10.62 -11.33
N PRO A 333 0.41 -9.73 -10.39
CA PRO A 333 0.91 -8.40 -10.74
C PRO A 333 2.23 -8.45 -11.52
N GLU A 334 3.11 -9.41 -11.26
CA GLU A 334 4.34 -9.61 -12.02
C GLU A 334 4.04 -9.94 -13.49
N ASN A 335 3.17 -10.90 -13.76
CA ASN A 335 2.79 -11.34 -15.11
C ASN A 335 2.06 -10.23 -15.87
N ILE A 336 1.16 -9.51 -15.20
CA ILE A 336 0.49 -8.34 -15.78
C ILE A 336 1.53 -7.27 -16.18
N ASN A 337 2.44 -6.91 -15.30
CA ASN A 337 3.47 -5.91 -15.60
C ASN A 337 4.43 -6.40 -16.70
N ALA A 338 4.79 -7.68 -16.73
CA ALA A 338 5.58 -8.27 -17.80
C ALA A 338 4.87 -8.20 -19.16
N TYR A 339 3.54 -8.43 -19.17
CA TYR A 339 2.72 -8.31 -20.37
C TYR A 339 2.73 -6.88 -20.92
N PHE A 340 2.54 -5.87 -20.07
CA PHE A 340 2.61 -4.46 -20.48
C PHE A 340 3.99 -4.10 -21.07
N ARG A 341 5.08 -4.51 -20.40
CA ARG A 341 6.45 -4.28 -20.91
C ARG A 341 6.66 -4.94 -22.26
N LYS A 342 6.23 -6.19 -22.44
CA LYS A 342 6.35 -6.92 -23.69
C LYS A 342 5.65 -6.24 -24.87
N LEU A 343 4.47 -5.72 -24.63
CA LEU A 343 3.67 -5.02 -25.65
C LEU A 343 4.01 -3.54 -25.80
N LYS A 344 4.85 -2.99 -24.91
CA LYS A 344 5.18 -1.54 -24.86
C LYS A 344 3.94 -0.65 -24.76
N ILE A 345 2.91 -1.13 -24.05
CA ILE A 345 1.68 -0.37 -23.80
C ILE A 345 1.67 0.23 -22.39
N THR A 346 0.95 1.33 -22.22
CA THR A 346 0.80 1.99 -20.91
C THR A 346 -0.34 1.33 -20.14
N LYS A 347 -0.06 0.89 -18.94
CA LYS A 347 -1.07 0.42 -17.99
C LYS A 347 -1.93 1.59 -17.52
N ILE A 348 -3.25 1.43 -17.58
CA ILE A 348 -4.20 2.30 -16.90
C ILE A 348 -4.84 1.47 -15.81
N SER A 349 -4.53 1.80 -14.56
CA SER A 349 -4.98 1.07 -13.38
C SER A 349 -5.77 1.99 -12.47
N LEU A 350 -6.89 1.51 -11.99
CA LEU A 350 -7.67 2.17 -10.96
C LEU A 350 -7.41 1.48 -9.63
N ASP A 351 -7.23 2.31 -8.62
CA ASP A 351 -7.00 1.91 -7.23
C ASP A 351 -8.01 2.67 -6.36
N ILE A 352 -9.23 2.14 -6.30
CA ILE A 352 -10.39 2.81 -5.73
C ILE A 352 -10.99 1.96 -4.63
N ALA A 353 -11.27 2.59 -3.49
CA ALA A 353 -12.05 2.00 -2.40
C ALA A 353 -13.37 2.76 -2.21
N VAL A 354 -14.43 2.04 -1.84
CA VAL A 354 -15.73 2.60 -1.49
C VAL A 354 -16.27 1.96 -0.19
N PRO A 355 -17.23 2.61 0.50
CA PRO A 355 -17.96 1.97 1.59
C PRO A 355 -18.59 0.64 1.17
N GLU A 356 -18.69 -0.30 2.09
CA GLU A 356 -19.12 -1.68 1.81
C GLU A 356 -20.51 -1.75 1.16
N GLU A 357 -21.44 -0.92 1.63
CA GLU A 357 -22.80 -0.83 1.10
C GLU A 357 -22.85 -0.40 -0.37
N ASN A 358 -21.82 0.28 -0.85
CA ASN A 358 -21.69 0.78 -2.23
C ASN A 358 -20.77 -0.07 -3.10
N PHE A 359 -20.09 -1.07 -2.53
CA PHE A 359 -19.07 -1.83 -3.24
C PHE A 359 -19.63 -2.60 -4.44
N ARG A 360 -20.79 -3.24 -4.29
CA ARG A 360 -21.48 -3.92 -5.42
C ARG A 360 -21.78 -2.96 -6.56
N GLN A 361 -22.17 -1.72 -6.28
CA GLN A 361 -22.43 -0.74 -7.32
C GLN A 361 -21.16 -0.37 -8.10
N LEU A 362 -20.02 -0.23 -7.43
CA LEU A 362 -18.73 0.04 -8.07
C LEU A 362 -18.31 -1.11 -8.97
N VAL A 363 -18.37 -2.36 -8.49
CA VAL A 363 -17.98 -3.54 -9.27
C VAL A 363 -18.88 -3.70 -10.50
N ASN A 364 -20.19 -3.51 -10.36
CA ASN A 364 -21.10 -3.52 -11.51
C ASN A 364 -20.76 -2.44 -12.53
N PHE A 365 -20.30 -1.28 -12.07
CA PHE A 365 -19.86 -0.20 -12.94
C PHE A 365 -18.58 -0.58 -13.70
N TYR A 366 -17.63 -1.24 -13.08
CA TYR A 366 -16.44 -1.80 -13.75
C TYR A 366 -16.84 -2.84 -14.80
N ARG A 367 -17.75 -3.77 -14.47
CA ARG A 367 -18.21 -4.83 -15.38
C ARG A 367 -18.93 -4.26 -16.60
N LYS A 368 -19.67 -3.16 -16.45
CA LYS A 368 -20.24 -2.47 -17.59
C LYS A 368 -19.15 -2.08 -18.61
N PHE A 369 -18.06 -1.45 -18.17
CA PHE A 369 -16.97 -1.08 -19.08
C PHE A 369 -16.21 -2.29 -19.62
N SER A 370 -15.99 -3.35 -18.80
CA SER A 370 -15.39 -4.59 -19.28
C SER A 370 -16.17 -5.20 -20.44
N ASN A 371 -17.50 -5.13 -20.42
CA ASN A 371 -18.37 -5.72 -21.43
C ASN A 371 -18.59 -4.81 -22.67
N GLU A 372 -18.59 -3.48 -22.48
CA GLU A 372 -19.02 -2.54 -23.53
C GLU A 372 -17.85 -1.85 -24.25
N SER A 373 -16.66 -1.72 -23.61
CA SER A 373 -15.56 -0.94 -24.18
C SER A 373 -14.78 -1.62 -25.30
N GLY A 374 -14.79 -2.94 -25.34
CA GLY A 374 -13.91 -3.74 -26.21
C GLY A 374 -12.45 -3.78 -25.74
N ILE A 375 -12.08 -3.01 -24.73
CA ILE A 375 -10.73 -3.03 -24.15
C ILE A 375 -10.62 -4.26 -23.23
N ARG A 376 -9.51 -5.00 -23.34
CA ARG A 376 -9.22 -6.07 -22.39
C ARG A 376 -9.06 -5.49 -21.00
N THR A 377 -9.71 -6.12 -20.00
CA THR A 377 -9.65 -5.70 -18.60
C THR A 377 -9.36 -6.87 -17.68
N VAL A 378 -8.84 -6.60 -16.50
CA VAL A 378 -8.76 -7.54 -15.37
C VAL A 378 -9.23 -6.86 -14.09
N LEU A 379 -9.85 -7.64 -13.21
CA LEU A 379 -10.33 -7.20 -11.91
C LEU A 379 -9.83 -8.16 -10.84
N PHE A 380 -8.98 -7.67 -9.94
CA PHE A 380 -8.41 -8.48 -8.85
C PHE A 380 -8.02 -7.61 -7.66
N GLY A 381 -7.71 -8.23 -6.53
CA GLY A 381 -7.10 -7.55 -5.37
C GLY A 381 -7.95 -7.63 -4.11
N HIS A 382 -7.85 -6.62 -3.28
CA HIS A 382 -8.25 -6.57 -1.87
C HIS A 382 -9.77 -6.47 -1.66
N ILE A 383 -10.52 -7.50 -2.08
CA ILE A 383 -11.98 -7.50 -1.99
C ILE A 383 -12.47 -7.38 -0.54
N GLY A 384 -11.68 -7.86 0.42
CA GLY A 384 -11.98 -7.71 1.85
C GLY A 384 -12.08 -6.26 2.31
N GLU A 385 -11.32 -5.37 1.69
CA GLU A 385 -11.30 -3.93 1.97
C GLU A 385 -12.17 -3.11 1.00
N ASN A 386 -13.04 -3.76 0.22
CA ASN A 386 -13.88 -3.16 -0.81
C ASN A 386 -13.06 -2.37 -1.86
N HIS A 387 -11.90 -2.90 -2.18
CA HIS A 387 -10.86 -2.28 -2.98
C HIS A 387 -10.33 -3.29 -4.00
N LEU A 388 -10.68 -3.12 -5.27
CA LEU A 388 -10.20 -3.95 -6.37
C LEU A 388 -9.42 -3.11 -7.36
N HIS A 389 -8.32 -3.66 -7.86
CA HIS A 389 -7.55 -3.11 -8.97
C HIS A 389 -8.29 -3.40 -10.27
N PHE A 390 -8.77 -2.35 -10.92
CA PHE A 390 -9.37 -2.45 -12.25
C PHE A 390 -8.34 -1.96 -13.28
N ASN A 391 -7.75 -2.89 -14.02
CA ASN A 391 -6.71 -2.60 -15.01
C ASN A 391 -7.28 -2.68 -16.43
N LEU A 392 -7.00 -1.65 -17.25
CA LEU A 392 -7.35 -1.57 -18.65
C LEU A 392 -6.08 -1.72 -19.51
N PHE A 393 -6.18 -2.47 -20.61
CA PHE A 393 -5.07 -2.82 -21.50
C PHE A 393 -5.26 -2.20 -22.91
N PRO A 394 -5.19 -0.88 -23.04
CA PRO A 394 -5.35 -0.23 -24.34
C PRO A 394 -4.19 -0.55 -25.27
N VAL A 395 -4.46 -1.01 -26.49
CA VAL A 395 -3.43 -1.40 -27.46
C VAL A 395 -3.12 -0.33 -28.49
N ASP A 396 -3.98 0.68 -28.66
CA ASP A 396 -3.79 1.80 -29.58
C ASP A 396 -4.20 3.14 -28.97
N GLU A 397 -3.99 4.23 -29.68
CA GLU A 397 -4.32 5.59 -29.19
C GLU A 397 -5.82 5.86 -29.01
N ARG A 398 -6.68 5.17 -29.77
CA ARG A 398 -8.13 5.26 -29.62
C ARG A 398 -8.53 4.60 -28.30
N GLU A 399 -8.05 3.40 -28.06
CA GLU A 399 -8.30 2.69 -26.80
C GLU A 399 -7.69 3.41 -25.61
N LYS A 400 -6.50 4.03 -25.73
CA LYS A 400 -5.90 4.84 -24.66
C LYS A 400 -6.78 6.04 -24.30
N THR A 401 -7.34 6.72 -25.32
CA THR A 401 -8.26 7.84 -25.09
C THR A 401 -9.52 7.37 -24.37
N LEU A 402 -10.11 6.26 -24.83
CA LEU A 402 -11.29 5.66 -24.20
C LEU A 402 -10.98 5.19 -22.77
N ALA A 403 -9.85 4.52 -22.53
CA ALA A 403 -9.45 4.06 -21.21
C ALA A 403 -9.26 5.21 -20.21
N ARG A 404 -8.74 6.36 -20.66
CA ARG A 404 -8.66 7.58 -19.83
C ARG A 404 -10.05 8.13 -19.48
N GLN A 405 -11.00 8.10 -20.41
CA GLN A 405 -12.39 8.51 -20.14
C GLN A 405 -13.05 7.55 -19.14
N ILE A 406 -12.83 6.25 -19.29
CA ILE A 406 -13.30 5.23 -18.34
C ILE A 406 -12.69 5.48 -16.95
N TYR A 407 -11.38 5.76 -16.88
CA TYR A 407 -10.70 6.10 -15.62
C TYR A 407 -11.41 7.27 -14.92
N VAL A 408 -11.61 8.39 -15.62
CA VAL A 408 -12.30 9.58 -15.05
C VAL A 408 -13.71 9.22 -14.58
N SER A 409 -14.48 8.52 -15.41
CA SER A 409 -15.85 8.11 -15.06
C SER A 409 -15.91 7.21 -13.83
N CYS A 410 -14.92 6.30 -13.66
CA CYS A 410 -14.83 5.45 -12.48
C CYS A 410 -14.47 6.24 -11.22
N VAL A 411 -13.55 7.22 -11.32
CA VAL A 411 -13.22 8.13 -10.22
C VAL A 411 -14.44 8.95 -9.79
N GLU A 412 -15.15 9.56 -10.74
CA GLU A 412 -16.38 10.32 -10.46
C GLU A 412 -17.45 9.44 -9.80
N LYS A 413 -17.62 8.22 -10.31
CA LYS A 413 -18.53 7.24 -9.71
C LYS A 413 -18.14 6.90 -8.29
N ALA A 414 -16.87 6.63 -8.03
CA ALA A 414 -16.38 6.31 -6.69
C ALA A 414 -16.63 7.45 -5.71
N LEU A 415 -16.31 8.70 -6.10
CA LEU A 415 -16.56 9.88 -5.27
C LEU A 415 -18.06 10.05 -4.98
N SER A 416 -18.93 9.80 -5.95
CA SER A 416 -20.39 9.84 -5.77
C SER A 416 -20.90 8.76 -4.80
N LEU A 417 -20.15 7.69 -4.62
CA LEU A 417 -20.43 6.59 -3.70
C LEU A 417 -19.76 6.77 -2.32
N GLY A 418 -19.18 7.95 -2.03
CA GLY A 418 -18.44 8.21 -0.79
C GLY A 418 -17.08 7.51 -0.73
N GLY A 419 -16.55 7.14 -1.88
CA GLY A 419 -15.26 6.49 -2.04
C GLY A 419 -14.08 7.46 -2.16
N THR A 420 -12.91 6.87 -2.40
CA THR A 420 -11.65 7.58 -2.62
C THR A 420 -10.81 6.87 -3.66
N ILE A 421 -9.90 7.61 -4.27
CA ILE A 421 -8.76 7.04 -5.01
C ILE A 421 -7.60 6.85 -4.04
N SER A 422 -6.83 5.79 -4.23
CA SER A 422 -5.68 5.44 -3.39
C SER A 422 -4.37 5.48 -4.18
#